data_a7a7ede4e02cf2351ca753bf69f4e4ea
#
_entry.id   a7a7ede4e02cf2351ca753bf69f4e4ea
#
_cell.length_a   1.000
_cell.length_b   1.000
_cell.length_c   1.000
_cell.angle_alpha   90.00
_cell.angle_beta   90.00
_cell.angle_gamma   90.00
#
_symmetry.space_group_name_H-M   'P 1'
#
loop_
_entity.id
_entity.type
_entity.pdbx_description
1 polymer ?
#
loop_
_entity_poly.entity_id
_entity_poly.type
_entity_poly.pdbx_seq_one_letter_code
_entity_poly.pdbx_strand_id
1 'polypeptide(L)'
;MIRFRALGVQFRLPLLALLMPLLAAKLGMRAELLPMAIALSAHELAHLLAARLAGVRIAEIQLLPFGGSAKMENPYRIPPARLVAVALAGPAANLVLIVLCAALTQWGLVQAASARTLFQMNLTLMLFNLIPALPLDGGRALYALFQRPLSEARALRLGIWLGRILAAALVTVAVGLGVRSGRWNLTLILAAVFLLASGPDESAAWIRARAQRLGDALESRTIRSVRITQLPAETPVQRALELLRPRERCWFLLTDAGSPRALVDENSILRHLIDGGAPEATLGELKVYRLPPPSRSGASGVSI
;
A
#
# COMPACT_ATOMS: atom_id res chain seq x y z
N MET A 1 14.85 -17.59 1.45
CA MET A 1 14.49 -16.41 0.65
C MET A 1 15.60 -16.16 -0.34
N ILE A 2 15.34 -16.39 -1.63
CA ILE A 2 16.33 -16.22 -2.72
C ILE A 2 16.19 -14.78 -3.23
N ARG A 3 17.34 -14.10 -3.38
CA ARG A 3 17.41 -12.73 -3.94
C ARG A 3 18.36 -12.75 -5.12
N PHE A 4 17.91 -12.21 -6.25
CA PHE A 4 18.77 -12.01 -7.42
C PHE A 4 18.41 -10.69 -8.10
N ARG A 5 19.34 -10.14 -8.89
CA ARG A 5 19.15 -8.89 -9.61
C ARG A 5 19.20 -9.16 -11.11
N ALA A 6 18.13 -8.79 -11.81
CA ALA A 6 18.05 -8.89 -13.27
C ALA A 6 17.42 -7.62 -13.83
N LEU A 7 17.91 -7.13 -14.99
CA LEU A 7 17.41 -5.94 -15.67
C LEU A 7 17.32 -4.67 -14.79
N GLY A 8 18.22 -4.56 -13.79
CA GLY A 8 18.23 -3.42 -12.87
C GLY A 8 17.20 -3.50 -11.73
N VAL A 9 16.38 -4.55 -11.67
CA VAL A 9 15.35 -4.76 -10.66
C VAL A 9 15.77 -5.89 -9.71
N GLN A 10 15.45 -5.76 -8.42
CA GLN A 10 15.66 -6.83 -7.44
C GLN A 10 14.47 -7.79 -7.47
N PHE A 11 14.78 -9.06 -7.63
CA PHE A 11 13.79 -10.14 -7.53
C PHE A 11 13.94 -10.81 -6.17
N ARG A 12 12.80 -10.99 -5.47
CA ARG A 12 12.73 -11.77 -4.22
C ARG A 12 11.79 -12.93 -4.41
N LEU A 13 12.33 -14.13 -4.17
CA LEU A 13 11.60 -15.38 -4.24
C LEU A 13 11.52 -15.97 -2.83
N PRO A 14 10.40 -15.82 -2.11
CA PRO A 14 10.24 -16.51 -0.84
C PRO A 14 10.13 -18.01 -1.07
N LEU A 15 10.68 -18.79 -0.15
CA LEU A 15 10.66 -20.25 -0.24
C LEU A 15 9.22 -20.79 -0.38
N LEU A 16 8.27 -20.12 0.23
CA LEU A 16 6.85 -20.45 0.15
C LEU A 16 6.28 -20.37 -1.29
N ALA A 17 6.78 -19.44 -2.12
CA ALA A 17 6.38 -19.33 -3.53
C ALA A 17 6.84 -20.53 -4.37
N LEU A 18 7.91 -21.21 -3.98
CA LEU A 18 8.37 -22.46 -4.62
C LEU A 18 7.61 -23.68 -4.08
N LEU A 19 7.23 -23.67 -2.82
CA LEU A 19 6.53 -24.79 -2.19
C LEU A 19 5.06 -24.88 -2.62
N MET A 20 4.39 -23.76 -2.90
CA MET A 20 2.98 -23.73 -3.26
C MET A 20 2.65 -24.47 -4.58
N PRO A 21 3.37 -24.28 -5.70
CA PRO A 21 3.15 -25.07 -6.92
C PRO A 21 3.40 -26.56 -6.67
N LEU A 22 4.40 -26.90 -5.86
CA LEU A 22 4.68 -28.30 -5.51
C LEU A 22 3.55 -28.92 -4.69
N LEU A 23 3.00 -28.18 -3.73
CA LEU A 23 1.86 -28.59 -2.93
C LEU A 23 0.59 -28.73 -3.80
N ALA A 24 0.31 -27.76 -4.65
CA ALA A 24 -0.81 -27.81 -5.59
C ALA A 24 -0.70 -29.01 -6.55
N ALA A 25 0.51 -29.30 -7.04
CA ALA A 25 0.75 -30.49 -7.87
C ALA A 25 0.49 -31.80 -7.11
N LYS A 26 0.85 -31.87 -5.81
CA LYS A 26 0.55 -33.02 -4.93
C LYS A 26 -0.94 -33.15 -4.63
N LEU A 27 -1.67 -32.03 -4.54
CA LEU A 27 -3.12 -32.00 -4.34
C LEU A 27 -3.92 -32.29 -5.62
N GLY A 28 -3.27 -32.65 -6.72
CA GLY A 28 -3.92 -33.01 -7.97
C GLY A 28 -4.23 -31.83 -8.89
N MET A 29 -3.84 -30.59 -8.54
CA MET A 29 -4.11 -29.35 -9.29
C MET A 29 -3.05 -29.08 -10.38
N ARG A 30 -2.49 -30.13 -11.00
CA ARG A 30 -1.43 -29.98 -12.02
C ARG A 30 -1.91 -29.26 -13.28
N ALA A 31 -3.16 -29.50 -13.66
CA ALA A 31 -3.76 -28.92 -14.85
C ALA A 31 -3.98 -27.40 -14.73
N GLU A 32 -4.17 -26.89 -13.52
CA GLU A 32 -4.42 -25.50 -13.23
C GLU A 32 -3.13 -24.67 -13.10
N LEU A 33 -1.98 -25.30 -12.83
CA LEU A 33 -0.73 -24.58 -12.56
C LEU A 33 -0.25 -23.74 -13.73
N LEU A 34 -0.26 -24.30 -14.95
CA LEU A 34 0.19 -23.56 -16.13
C LEU A 34 -0.75 -22.41 -16.50
N PRO A 35 -2.09 -22.60 -16.58
CA PRO A 35 -3.03 -21.51 -16.79
C PRO A 35 -2.92 -20.40 -15.73
N MET A 36 -2.76 -20.76 -14.47
CA MET A 36 -2.56 -19.80 -13.37
C MET A 36 -1.26 -19.02 -13.55
N ALA A 37 -0.14 -19.68 -13.86
CA ALA A 37 1.14 -19.04 -14.11
C ALA A 37 1.08 -18.07 -15.29
N ILE A 38 0.41 -18.44 -16.40
CA ILE A 38 0.22 -17.57 -17.56
C ILE A 38 -0.60 -16.35 -17.19
N ALA A 39 -1.76 -16.53 -16.55
CA ALA A 39 -2.66 -15.44 -16.17
C ALA A 39 -1.97 -14.44 -15.27
N LEU A 40 -1.27 -14.94 -14.25
CA LEU A 40 -0.57 -14.14 -13.28
C LEU A 40 0.64 -13.42 -13.87
N SER A 41 1.47 -14.12 -14.67
CA SER A 41 2.64 -13.52 -15.30
C SER A 41 2.25 -12.41 -16.27
N ALA A 42 1.19 -12.58 -17.04
CA ALA A 42 0.68 -11.56 -17.95
C ALA A 42 0.16 -10.33 -17.18
N HIS A 43 -0.58 -10.56 -16.08
CA HIS A 43 -1.08 -9.52 -15.19
C HIS A 43 0.06 -8.67 -14.61
N GLU A 44 1.05 -9.30 -13.99
CA GLU A 44 2.20 -8.60 -13.39
C GLU A 44 3.09 -7.91 -14.42
N LEU A 45 3.29 -8.57 -15.58
CA LEU A 45 4.06 -7.97 -16.67
C LEU A 45 3.40 -6.71 -17.23
N ALA A 46 2.06 -6.69 -17.29
CA ALA A 46 1.31 -5.52 -17.71
C ALA A 46 1.47 -4.35 -16.73
N HIS A 47 1.42 -4.60 -15.42
CA HIS A 47 1.73 -3.59 -14.41
C HIS A 47 3.15 -3.05 -14.56
N LEU A 48 4.12 -3.95 -14.76
CA LEU A 48 5.53 -3.61 -14.94
C LEU A 48 5.73 -2.73 -16.19
N LEU A 49 5.12 -3.10 -17.30
CA LEU A 49 5.19 -2.35 -18.56
C LEU A 49 4.53 -0.98 -18.42
N ALA A 50 3.32 -0.92 -17.86
CA ALA A 50 2.61 0.33 -17.62
C ALA A 50 3.38 1.25 -16.68
N ALA A 51 3.98 0.72 -15.61
CA ALA A 51 4.82 1.49 -14.69
C ALA A 51 6.05 2.07 -15.40
N ARG A 52 6.74 1.27 -16.22
CA ARG A 52 7.88 1.76 -17.04
C ARG A 52 7.47 2.86 -18.02
N LEU A 53 6.38 2.67 -18.75
CA LEU A 53 5.85 3.68 -19.69
C LEU A 53 5.40 4.95 -18.94
N ALA A 54 4.91 4.82 -17.71
CA ALA A 54 4.59 5.95 -16.85
C ALA A 54 5.82 6.63 -16.22
N GLY A 55 7.05 6.13 -16.46
CA GLY A 55 8.28 6.66 -15.86
C GLY A 55 8.42 6.35 -14.37
N VAL A 56 7.74 5.31 -13.89
CA VAL A 56 7.77 4.88 -12.49
C VAL A 56 8.92 3.91 -12.28
N ARG A 57 9.76 4.17 -11.28
CA ARG A 57 10.83 3.24 -10.90
C ARG A 57 10.26 2.07 -10.12
N ILE A 58 10.67 0.87 -10.52
CA ILE A 58 10.31 -0.37 -9.84
C ILE A 58 11.47 -0.74 -8.94
N ALA A 59 11.23 -0.78 -7.63
CA ALA A 59 12.25 -1.11 -6.65
C ALA A 59 12.53 -2.61 -6.62
N GLU A 60 11.47 -3.41 -6.66
CA GLU A 60 11.56 -4.84 -6.40
C GLU A 60 10.38 -5.58 -7.01
N ILE A 61 10.63 -6.78 -7.54
CA ILE A 61 9.60 -7.74 -7.90
C ILE A 61 9.64 -8.89 -6.89
N GLN A 62 8.57 -9.04 -6.13
CA GLN A 62 8.41 -10.13 -5.19
C GLN A 62 7.43 -11.15 -5.73
N LEU A 63 7.90 -12.37 -5.97
CA LEU A 63 7.03 -13.46 -6.38
C LEU A 63 6.40 -14.07 -5.12
N LEU A 64 5.12 -13.85 -4.93
CA LEU A 64 4.33 -14.41 -3.83
C LEU A 64 3.72 -15.76 -4.23
N PRO A 65 3.32 -16.63 -3.27
CA PRO A 65 2.69 -17.91 -3.58
C PRO A 65 1.43 -17.82 -4.43
N PHE A 66 0.71 -16.71 -4.31
CA PHE A 66 -0.56 -16.45 -5.01
C PHE A 66 -0.43 -15.35 -6.06
N GLY A 67 0.78 -14.88 -6.35
CA GLY A 67 0.98 -13.78 -7.27
C GLY A 67 2.37 -13.20 -7.25
N GLY A 68 2.73 -12.46 -8.29
CA GLY A 68 3.83 -11.52 -8.25
C GLY A 68 3.34 -10.21 -7.62
N SER A 69 4.22 -9.50 -6.99
CA SER A 69 3.98 -8.12 -6.57
C SER A 69 5.17 -7.28 -7.00
N ALA A 70 4.94 -6.43 -7.97
CA ALA A 70 5.92 -5.40 -8.33
C ALA A 70 5.84 -4.29 -7.27
N LYS A 71 6.81 -4.28 -6.35
CA LYS A 71 6.94 -3.14 -5.42
C LYS A 71 7.48 -1.94 -6.17
N MET A 72 6.60 -1.02 -6.49
CA MET A 72 6.97 0.31 -6.97
C MET A 72 7.70 1.07 -5.87
N GLU A 73 8.70 1.84 -6.23
CA GLU A 73 9.55 2.59 -5.27
C GLU A 73 8.78 3.65 -4.47
N ASN A 74 7.57 3.83 -4.64
CA ASN A 74 6.62 4.66 -3.89
C ASN A 74 5.33 4.86 -4.70
N PRO A 75 4.38 3.93 -4.67
CA PRO A 75 3.16 4.03 -5.47
C PRO A 75 2.39 5.31 -5.17
N TYR A 76 2.48 5.79 -3.94
CA TYR A 76 1.79 7.01 -3.49
C TYR A 76 2.46 8.33 -3.93
N ARG A 77 3.62 8.27 -4.63
CA ARG A 77 4.28 9.44 -5.27
C ARG A 77 3.88 9.61 -6.72
N ILE A 78 3.19 8.63 -7.30
CA ILE A 78 2.81 8.63 -8.71
C ILE A 78 1.63 9.60 -8.90
N PRO A 79 1.62 10.40 -9.99
CA PRO A 79 0.45 11.22 -10.33
C PRO A 79 -0.82 10.37 -10.46
N PRO A 80 -2.00 10.86 -10.00
CA PRO A 80 -3.23 10.07 -9.96
C PRO A 80 -3.58 9.36 -11.26
N ALA A 81 -3.51 10.06 -12.39
CA ALA A 81 -3.86 9.47 -13.69
C ALA A 81 -2.92 8.32 -14.09
N ARG A 82 -1.61 8.46 -13.80
CA ARG A 82 -0.63 7.39 -14.06
C ARG A 82 -0.84 6.21 -13.12
N LEU A 83 -1.18 6.46 -11.85
CA LEU A 83 -1.46 5.41 -10.88
C LEU A 83 -2.69 4.60 -11.30
N VAL A 84 -3.76 5.24 -11.78
CA VAL A 84 -4.94 4.55 -12.34
C VAL A 84 -4.54 3.68 -13.53
N ALA A 85 -3.78 4.22 -14.48
CA ALA A 85 -3.34 3.47 -15.66
C ALA A 85 -2.50 2.24 -15.28
N VAL A 86 -1.56 2.41 -14.34
CA VAL A 86 -0.75 1.30 -13.84
C VAL A 86 -1.60 0.27 -13.12
N ALA A 87 -2.51 0.71 -12.23
CA ALA A 87 -3.36 -0.19 -11.46
C ALA A 87 -4.32 -1.00 -12.35
N LEU A 88 -4.84 -0.41 -13.42
CA LEU A 88 -5.76 -1.11 -14.31
C LEU A 88 -5.07 -1.94 -15.40
N ALA A 89 -3.76 -1.81 -15.59
CA ALA A 89 -3.02 -2.53 -16.62
C ALA A 89 -3.06 -4.06 -16.44
N GLY A 90 -2.93 -4.56 -15.20
CA GLY A 90 -3.03 -5.99 -14.89
C GLY A 90 -4.40 -6.56 -15.24
N PRO A 91 -5.50 -6.02 -14.67
CA PRO A 91 -6.85 -6.43 -15.07
C PRO A 91 -7.12 -6.34 -16.57
N ALA A 92 -6.60 -5.31 -17.25
CA ALA A 92 -6.73 -5.17 -18.70
C ALA A 92 -6.00 -6.29 -19.46
N ALA A 93 -4.82 -6.70 -19.03
CA ALA A 93 -4.11 -7.84 -19.63
C ALA A 93 -4.88 -9.15 -19.46
N ASN A 94 -5.49 -9.38 -18.31
CA ASN A 94 -6.36 -10.55 -18.11
C ASN A 94 -7.57 -10.50 -19.03
N LEU A 95 -8.18 -9.34 -19.23
CA LEU A 95 -9.28 -9.19 -20.21
C LEU A 95 -8.84 -9.52 -21.63
N VAL A 96 -7.67 -9.02 -22.05
CA VAL A 96 -7.09 -9.36 -23.36
C VAL A 96 -6.89 -10.86 -23.51
N LEU A 97 -6.35 -11.53 -22.48
CA LEU A 97 -6.20 -13.01 -22.51
C LEU A 97 -7.54 -13.75 -22.55
N ILE A 98 -8.58 -13.25 -21.88
CA ILE A 98 -9.93 -13.80 -21.96
C ILE A 98 -10.46 -13.75 -23.42
N VAL A 99 -10.36 -12.58 -24.06
CA VAL A 99 -10.81 -12.39 -25.45
C VAL A 99 -9.99 -13.23 -26.41
N LEU A 100 -8.67 -13.24 -26.26
CA LEU A 100 -7.78 -14.07 -27.09
C LEU A 100 -8.08 -15.55 -26.95
N CYS A 101 -8.29 -16.02 -25.72
CA CYS A 101 -8.64 -17.41 -25.44
C CYS A 101 -9.96 -17.83 -26.13
N ALA A 102 -10.98 -16.95 -26.07
CA ALA A 102 -12.25 -17.19 -26.75
C ALA A 102 -12.08 -17.24 -28.27
N ALA A 103 -11.33 -16.34 -28.87
CA ALA A 103 -11.06 -16.32 -30.30
C ALA A 103 -10.29 -17.58 -30.77
N LEU A 104 -9.23 -17.97 -30.06
CA LEU A 104 -8.43 -19.15 -30.38
C LEU A 104 -9.25 -20.43 -30.27
N THR A 105 -10.19 -20.50 -29.35
CA THR A 105 -11.12 -21.63 -29.22
C THR A 105 -12.10 -21.71 -30.39
N GLN A 106 -12.65 -20.55 -30.81
CA GLN A 106 -13.55 -20.50 -32.00
C GLN A 106 -12.83 -20.90 -33.27
N TRP A 107 -11.54 -20.63 -33.42
CA TRP A 107 -10.74 -21.04 -34.58
C TRP A 107 -10.21 -22.49 -34.47
N GLY A 108 -10.56 -23.22 -33.42
CA GLY A 108 -10.10 -24.59 -33.19
C GLY A 108 -8.61 -24.75 -32.89
N LEU A 109 -7.91 -23.67 -32.60
CA LEU A 109 -6.47 -23.66 -32.33
C LEU A 109 -6.12 -24.11 -30.89
N VAL A 110 -7.08 -24.08 -29.98
CA VAL A 110 -6.91 -24.47 -28.57
C VAL A 110 -8.07 -25.38 -28.16
N GLN A 111 -7.73 -26.44 -27.42
CA GLN A 111 -8.74 -27.33 -26.88
C GLN A 111 -9.66 -26.62 -25.89
N ALA A 112 -10.96 -26.82 -26.00
CA ALA A 112 -11.98 -26.18 -25.19
C ALA A 112 -11.76 -26.35 -23.66
N ALA A 113 -11.27 -27.49 -23.22
CA ALA A 113 -11.00 -27.76 -21.82
C ALA A 113 -9.86 -26.84 -21.25
N SER A 114 -8.74 -26.76 -21.98
CA SER A 114 -7.60 -25.91 -21.59
C SER A 114 -7.97 -24.43 -21.66
N ALA A 115 -8.71 -24.02 -22.69
CA ALA A 115 -9.23 -22.68 -22.86
C ALA A 115 -10.15 -22.28 -21.70
N ARG A 116 -11.03 -23.16 -21.26
CA ARG A 116 -11.96 -22.91 -20.15
C ARG A 116 -11.22 -22.63 -18.85
N THR A 117 -10.19 -23.43 -18.52
CA THR A 117 -9.39 -23.22 -17.31
C THR A 117 -8.66 -21.87 -17.34
N LEU A 118 -8.02 -21.55 -18.47
CA LEU A 118 -7.32 -20.27 -18.64
C LEU A 118 -8.30 -19.07 -18.55
N PHE A 119 -9.48 -19.19 -19.18
CA PHE A 119 -10.55 -18.20 -19.08
C PHE A 119 -10.97 -17.97 -17.62
N GLN A 120 -11.27 -19.05 -16.88
CA GLN A 120 -11.70 -18.97 -15.50
C GLN A 120 -10.64 -18.32 -14.59
N MET A 121 -9.36 -18.67 -14.76
CA MET A 121 -8.25 -18.08 -13.98
C MET A 121 -8.10 -16.59 -14.26
N ASN A 122 -8.12 -16.18 -15.54
CA ASN A 122 -8.03 -14.76 -15.89
C ASN A 122 -9.25 -13.97 -15.41
N LEU A 123 -10.46 -14.51 -15.54
CA LEU A 123 -11.68 -13.86 -15.08
C LEU A 123 -11.66 -13.67 -13.56
N THR A 124 -11.31 -14.72 -12.82
CA THR A 124 -11.21 -14.65 -11.35
C THR A 124 -10.17 -13.65 -10.91
N LEU A 125 -8.96 -13.66 -11.50
CA LEU A 125 -7.88 -12.74 -11.16
C LEU A 125 -8.27 -11.30 -11.49
N MET A 126 -8.88 -11.06 -12.65
CA MET A 126 -9.36 -9.76 -13.07
C MET A 126 -10.43 -9.21 -12.11
N LEU A 127 -11.49 -9.99 -11.86
CA LEU A 127 -12.59 -9.55 -11.01
C LEU A 127 -12.13 -9.30 -9.56
N PHE A 128 -11.30 -10.19 -9.02
CA PHE A 128 -10.76 -10.01 -7.68
C PHE A 128 -9.92 -8.73 -7.57
N ASN A 129 -9.03 -8.49 -8.54
CA ASN A 129 -8.20 -7.30 -8.52
C ASN A 129 -8.95 -6.00 -8.83
N LEU A 130 -10.11 -6.04 -9.48
CA LEU A 130 -10.94 -4.87 -9.72
C LEU A 130 -11.77 -4.45 -8.49
N ILE A 131 -11.85 -5.27 -7.44
CA ILE A 131 -12.56 -4.89 -6.22
C ILE A 131 -11.92 -3.63 -5.62
N PRO A 132 -12.72 -2.59 -5.30
CA PRO A 132 -12.22 -1.29 -4.83
C PRO A 132 -11.74 -1.33 -3.37
N ALA A 133 -10.83 -2.23 -3.06
CA ALA A 133 -10.30 -2.49 -1.71
C ALA A 133 -8.78 -2.59 -1.73
N LEU A 134 -8.08 -1.84 -0.90
CA LEU A 134 -6.63 -2.00 -0.75
C LEU A 134 -6.31 -3.35 -0.06
N PRO A 135 -5.27 -4.05 -0.51
CA PRO A 135 -4.19 -3.64 -1.42
C PRO A 135 -4.42 -3.96 -2.91
N LEU A 136 -5.63 -4.36 -3.30
CA LEU A 136 -5.97 -4.76 -4.67
C LEU A 136 -5.84 -3.58 -5.65
N ASP A 137 -5.74 -3.88 -6.95
CA ASP A 137 -5.56 -2.86 -7.99
C ASP A 137 -6.75 -1.90 -8.08
N GLY A 138 -7.98 -2.41 -7.94
CA GLY A 138 -9.19 -1.59 -7.85
C GLY A 138 -9.14 -0.63 -6.66
N GLY A 139 -8.56 -1.04 -5.53
CA GLY A 139 -8.33 -0.18 -4.38
C GLY A 139 -7.29 0.91 -4.64
N ARG A 140 -6.23 0.61 -5.38
CA ARG A 140 -5.22 1.59 -5.83
C ARG A 140 -5.81 2.58 -6.83
N ALA A 141 -6.62 2.10 -7.76
CA ALA A 141 -7.37 2.97 -8.70
C ALA A 141 -8.36 3.86 -7.94
N LEU A 142 -9.12 3.31 -6.98
CA LEU A 142 -10.02 4.06 -6.11
C LEU A 142 -9.25 5.17 -5.36
N TYR A 143 -8.14 4.82 -4.70
CA TYR A 143 -7.30 5.80 -4.01
C TYR A 143 -6.88 6.93 -4.96
N ALA A 144 -6.39 6.60 -6.16
CA ALA A 144 -5.95 7.58 -7.14
C ALA A 144 -7.06 8.53 -7.60
N LEU A 145 -8.28 8.02 -7.78
CA LEU A 145 -9.44 8.81 -8.19
C LEU A 145 -9.93 9.73 -7.06
N PHE A 146 -9.94 9.23 -5.83
CA PHE A 146 -10.54 9.93 -4.70
C PHE A 146 -9.58 10.77 -3.87
N GLN A 147 -8.26 10.69 -4.10
CA GLN A 147 -7.29 11.49 -3.34
C GLN A 147 -7.44 13.01 -3.49
N ARG A 148 -8.01 13.49 -4.61
CA ARG A 148 -8.29 14.93 -4.81
C ARG A 148 -9.59 15.37 -4.11
N PRO A 149 -10.77 14.75 -4.36
CA PRO A 149 -12.01 15.19 -3.73
C PRO A 149 -12.08 14.91 -2.23
N LEU A 150 -11.49 13.81 -1.74
CA LEU A 150 -11.57 13.40 -0.32
C LEU A 150 -10.34 13.75 0.52
N SER A 151 -9.23 14.16 -0.06
CA SER A 151 -7.86 14.15 0.48
C SER A 151 -7.21 12.77 0.46
N GLU A 152 -5.86 12.77 0.33
CA GLU A 152 -5.06 11.52 0.26
C GLU A 152 -5.31 10.58 1.45
N ALA A 153 -5.32 11.12 2.69
CA ALA A 153 -5.52 10.32 3.90
C ALA A 153 -6.92 9.70 3.99
N ARG A 154 -7.96 10.43 3.54
CA ARG A 154 -9.33 9.89 3.53
C ARG A 154 -9.52 8.83 2.46
N ALA A 155 -8.96 9.06 1.26
CA ALA A 155 -9.00 8.07 0.17
C ALA A 155 -8.28 6.77 0.55
N LEU A 156 -7.12 6.87 1.23
CA LEU A 156 -6.41 5.70 1.75
C LEU A 156 -7.26 4.95 2.78
N ARG A 157 -7.78 5.66 3.78
CA ARG A 157 -8.66 5.04 4.81
C ARG A 157 -9.86 4.35 4.20
N LEU A 158 -10.50 4.97 3.21
CA LEU A 158 -11.63 4.36 2.50
C LEU A 158 -11.23 3.02 1.87
N GLY A 159 -10.12 2.96 1.13
CA GLY A 159 -9.63 1.73 0.51
C GLY A 159 -9.33 0.62 1.54
N ILE A 160 -8.72 0.98 2.67
CA ILE A 160 -8.42 0.03 3.77
C ILE A 160 -9.71 -0.46 4.43
N TRP A 161 -10.68 0.43 4.69
CA TRP A 161 -11.98 0.05 5.27
C TRP A 161 -12.76 -0.89 4.35
N LEU A 162 -12.79 -0.63 3.06
CA LEU A 162 -13.39 -1.53 2.07
C LEU A 162 -12.70 -2.90 2.07
N GLY A 163 -11.38 -2.94 2.21
CA GLY A 163 -10.62 -4.18 2.37
C GLY A 163 -11.04 -4.98 3.62
N ARG A 164 -11.24 -4.30 4.74
CA ARG A 164 -11.71 -4.94 5.99
C ARG A 164 -13.14 -5.48 5.86
N ILE A 165 -14.03 -4.72 5.22
CA ILE A 165 -15.42 -5.17 4.95
C ILE A 165 -15.40 -6.40 4.05
N LEU A 166 -14.60 -6.37 2.98
CA LEU A 166 -14.43 -7.52 2.09
C LEU A 166 -13.89 -8.74 2.84
N ALA A 167 -12.86 -8.56 3.66
CA ALA A 167 -12.30 -9.64 4.47
C ALA A 167 -13.35 -10.25 5.41
N ALA A 168 -14.14 -9.42 6.10
CA ALA A 168 -15.24 -9.89 6.94
C ALA A 168 -16.28 -10.70 6.14
N ALA A 169 -16.67 -10.22 4.95
CA ALA A 169 -17.58 -10.92 4.04
C ALA A 169 -17.02 -12.28 3.61
N LEU A 170 -15.73 -12.34 3.24
CA LEU A 170 -15.07 -13.60 2.86
C LEU A 170 -15.04 -14.60 4.01
N VAL A 171 -14.76 -14.16 5.24
CA VAL A 171 -14.79 -15.01 6.43
C VAL A 171 -16.22 -15.52 6.67
N THR A 172 -17.23 -14.65 6.60
CA THR A 172 -18.62 -15.03 6.80
C THR A 172 -19.06 -16.09 5.78
N VAL A 173 -18.71 -15.91 4.51
CA VAL A 173 -18.99 -16.89 3.45
C VAL A 173 -18.23 -18.20 3.70
N ALA A 174 -16.94 -18.13 4.07
CA ALA A 174 -16.13 -19.31 4.34
C ALA A 174 -16.71 -20.15 5.50
N VAL A 175 -17.10 -19.47 6.59
CA VAL A 175 -17.74 -20.10 7.76
C VAL A 175 -19.10 -20.70 7.37
N GLY A 176 -19.95 -19.93 6.67
CA GLY A 176 -21.27 -20.40 6.24
C GLY A 176 -21.20 -21.65 5.35
N LEU A 177 -20.26 -21.67 4.41
CA LEU A 177 -20.00 -22.83 3.55
C LEU A 177 -19.45 -24.02 4.38
N GLY A 178 -18.51 -23.76 5.28
CA GLY A 178 -17.93 -24.77 6.16
C GLY A 178 -18.97 -25.47 7.02
N VAL A 179 -19.85 -24.69 7.65
CA VAL A 179 -20.94 -25.21 8.50
C VAL A 179 -21.98 -26.01 7.70
N ARG A 180 -22.35 -25.52 6.50
CA ARG A 180 -23.37 -26.17 5.67
C ARG A 180 -22.89 -27.43 4.94
N SER A 181 -21.65 -27.44 4.46
CA SER A 181 -21.12 -28.50 3.61
C SER A 181 -20.10 -29.42 4.28
N GLY A 182 -19.67 -29.08 5.51
CA GLY A 182 -18.57 -29.75 6.19
C GLY A 182 -17.19 -29.51 5.54
N ARG A 183 -17.12 -28.68 4.49
CA ARG A 183 -15.89 -28.41 3.72
C ARG A 183 -15.45 -26.96 3.91
N TRP A 184 -14.30 -26.77 4.52
CA TRP A 184 -13.72 -25.45 4.73
C TRP A 184 -13.01 -24.97 3.47
N ASN A 185 -13.41 -23.79 2.98
CA ASN A 185 -12.73 -23.17 1.85
C ASN A 185 -11.54 -22.33 2.33
N LEU A 186 -10.36 -22.96 2.36
CA LEU A 186 -9.13 -22.35 2.85
C LEU A 186 -8.72 -21.12 2.01
N THR A 187 -9.05 -21.09 0.71
CA THR A 187 -8.74 -19.97 -0.18
C THR A 187 -9.41 -18.68 0.25
N LEU A 188 -10.70 -18.75 0.65
CA LEU A 188 -11.43 -17.59 1.15
C LEU A 188 -10.84 -17.08 2.47
N ILE A 189 -10.45 -18.00 3.35
CA ILE A 189 -9.82 -17.64 4.63
C ILE A 189 -8.45 -16.96 4.39
N LEU A 190 -7.62 -17.53 3.53
CA LEU A 190 -6.31 -16.95 3.18
C LEU A 190 -6.44 -15.58 2.50
N ALA A 191 -7.42 -15.41 1.62
CA ALA A 191 -7.71 -14.12 0.99
C ALA A 191 -8.13 -13.07 2.04
N ALA A 192 -8.97 -13.44 3.00
CA ALA A 192 -9.37 -12.55 4.09
C ALA A 192 -8.19 -12.16 4.99
N VAL A 193 -7.35 -13.13 5.37
CA VAL A 193 -6.12 -12.87 6.15
C VAL A 193 -5.18 -11.94 5.40
N PHE A 194 -4.98 -12.17 4.08
CA PHE A 194 -4.17 -11.30 3.24
C PHE A 194 -4.67 -9.85 3.24
N LEU A 195 -5.98 -9.64 3.05
CA LEU A 195 -6.57 -8.29 3.07
C LEU A 195 -6.40 -7.59 4.42
N LEU A 196 -6.57 -8.31 5.54
CA LEU A 196 -6.40 -7.76 6.88
C LEU A 196 -4.94 -7.42 7.19
N ALA A 197 -4.01 -8.29 6.81
CA ALA A 197 -2.58 -8.11 7.07
C ALA A 197 -1.96 -6.98 6.24
N SER A 198 -2.50 -6.70 5.04
CA SER A 198 -1.93 -5.70 4.13
C SER A 198 -2.28 -4.25 4.48
N GLY A 199 -3.32 -4.00 5.26
CA GLY A 199 -3.77 -2.65 5.62
C GLY A 199 -2.72 -1.80 6.35
N PRO A 200 -2.03 -2.31 7.39
CA PRO A 200 -0.94 -1.60 8.06
C PRO A 200 0.23 -1.29 7.14
N ASP A 201 0.63 -2.23 6.25
CA ASP A 201 1.72 -2.05 5.30
C ASP A 201 1.43 -0.93 4.30
N GLU A 202 0.20 -0.84 3.79
CA GLU A 202 -0.25 0.23 2.89
C GLU A 202 -0.23 1.59 3.60
N SER A 203 -0.68 1.65 4.86
CA SER A 203 -0.62 2.87 5.67
C SER A 203 0.82 3.33 5.89
N ALA A 204 1.71 2.44 6.26
CA ALA A 204 3.13 2.74 6.47
C ALA A 204 3.82 3.19 5.16
N ALA A 205 3.51 2.56 4.03
CA ALA A 205 4.03 2.95 2.72
C ALA A 205 3.58 4.36 2.34
N TRP A 206 2.30 4.68 2.56
CA TRP A 206 1.76 6.02 2.30
C TRP A 206 2.42 7.09 3.18
N ILE A 207 2.57 6.81 4.48
CA ILE A 207 3.21 7.74 5.43
C ILE A 207 4.64 8.06 4.99
N ARG A 208 5.44 7.03 4.67
CA ARG A 208 6.80 7.22 4.17
C ARG A 208 6.83 8.03 2.87
N ALA A 209 5.95 7.71 1.91
CA ALA A 209 5.87 8.45 0.65
C ALA A 209 5.50 9.92 0.86
N ARG A 210 4.60 10.21 1.79
CA ARG A 210 4.22 11.57 2.15
C ARG A 210 5.37 12.32 2.82
N ALA A 211 6.06 11.69 3.78
CA ALA A 211 7.22 12.27 4.45
C ALA A 211 8.32 12.64 3.45
N GLN A 212 8.64 11.74 2.51
CA GLN A 212 9.63 12.01 1.46
C GLN A 212 9.23 13.17 0.56
N ARG A 213 7.96 13.24 0.09
CA ARG A 213 7.47 14.36 -0.72
C ARG A 213 7.59 15.71 0.00
N LEU A 214 7.29 15.73 1.30
CA LEU A 214 7.45 16.94 2.10
C LEU A 214 8.91 17.30 2.29
N GLY A 215 9.78 16.32 2.56
CA GLY A 215 11.24 16.52 2.64
C GLY A 215 11.82 17.15 1.36
N ASP A 216 11.54 16.53 0.20
CA ASP A 216 11.99 17.05 -1.11
C ASP A 216 11.47 18.48 -1.36
N ALA A 217 10.23 18.76 -0.93
CA ALA A 217 9.63 20.07 -1.11
C ALA A 217 10.24 21.14 -0.20
N LEU A 218 10.75 20.76 0.97
CA LEU A 218 11.42 21.67 1.91
C LEU A 218 12.86 21.99 1.49
N GLU A 219 13.59 20.99 0.96
CA GLU A 219 14.96 21.20 0.46
C GLU A 219 15.01 22.11 -0.78
N SER A 220 13.97 22.12 -1.59
CA SER A 220 13.93 22.84 -2.88
C SER A 220 13.42 24.29 -2.82
N ARG A 221 13.06 24.84 -1.64
CA ARG A 221 12.28 26.10 -1.58
C ARG A 221 12.78 27.13 -0.58
N THR A 222 12.64 28.40 -0.98
CA THR A 222 12.74 29.57 -0.06
C THR A 222 11.58 29.53 0.93
N ILE A 223 11.89 29.52 2.22
CA ILE A 223 10.92 29.52 3.31
C ILE A 223 10.18 30.85 3.27
N ARG A 224 8.85 30.81 3.25
CA ARG A 224 8.00 32.00 3.23
C ARG A 224 7.42 32.36 4.60
N SER A 225 7.23 31.38 5.47
CA SER A 225 6.66 31.59 6.82
C SER A 225 7.11 30.48 7.77
N VAL A 226 7.13 30.81 9.04
CA VAL A 226 7.35 29.86 10.14
C VAL A 226 6.06 29.75 10.93
N ARG A 227 5.56 28.52 11.12
CA ARG A 227 4.39 28.24 11.94
C ARG A 227 4.83 27.47 13.19
N ILE A 228 4.36 27.93 14.34
CA ILE A 228 4.49 27.18 15.59
C ILE A 228 3.11 26.64 15.95
N THR A 229 3.00 25.32 16.12
CA THR A 229 1.76 24.67 16.54
C THR A 229 1.98 23.97 17.87
N GLN A 230 1.08 24.21 18.81
CA GLN A 230 1.15 23.58 20.12
C GLN A 230 0.46 22.21 20.06
N LEU A 231 1.16 21.17 20.53
CA LEU A 231 0.66 19.79 20.59
C LEU A 231 1.09 19.12 21.90
N PRO A 232 0.27 18.20 22.45
CA PRO A 232 0.70 17.32 23.53
C PRO A 232 1.91 16.47 23.12
N ALA A 233 2.82 16.20 24.05
CA ALA A 233 4.00 15.37 23.79
C ALA A 233 3.64 13.93 23.39
N GLU A 234 2.48 13.45 23.81
CA GLU A 234 1.92 12.12 23.48
C GLU A 234 1.32 12.04 22.07
N THR A 235 1.29 13.15 21.31
CA THR A 235 0.75 13.18 19.96
C THR A 235 1.56 12.25 19.06
N PRO A 236 0.91 11.33 18.30
CA PRO A 236 1.59 10.48 17.34
C PRO A 236 2.27 11.28 16.23
N VAL A 237 3.44 10.84 15.80
CA VAL A 237 4.22 11.44 14.70
C VAL A 237 3.40 11.56 13.42
N GLN A 238 2.57 10.55 13.13
CA GLN A 238 1.64 10.57 11.99
C GLN A 238 0.70 11.78 12.02
N ARG A 239 0.23 12.17 13.20
CA ARG A 239 -0.68 13.32 13.34
C ARG A 239 0.03 14.64 13.05
N ALA A 240 1.26 14.77 13.50
CA ALA A 240 2.08 15.94 13.19
C ALA A 240 2.40 16.04 11.69
N LEU A 241 2.67 14.90 11.02
CA LEU A 241 2.87 14.86 9.58
C LEU A 241 1.65 15.37 8.79
N GLU A 242 0.42 15.12 9.26
CA GLU A 242 -0.80 15.62 8.63
C GLU A 242 -0.89 17.17 8.67
N LEU A 243 -0.27 17.79 9.66
CA LEU A 243 -0.28 19.25 9.85
C LEU A 243 0.83 19.96 9.07
N LEU A 244 1.84 19.23 8.56
CA LEU A 244 2.91 19.82 7.76
C LEU A 244 2.39 20.33 6.41
N ARG A 245 2.87 21.51 6.01
CA ARG A 245 2.55 22.14 4.73
C ARG A 245 3.79 22.40 3.88
N PRO A 246 3.76 22.18 2.57
CA PRO A 246 4.93 22.24 1.69
C PRO A 246 5.62 23.64 1.59
N ARG A 247 5.00 24.71 2.05
CA ARG A 247 5.49 26.10 1.91
C ARG A 247 5.78 26.81 3.22
N GLU A 248 5.59 26.13 4.35
CA GLU A 248 5.75 26.66 5.69
C GLU A 248 6.77 25.83 6.46
N ARG A 249 7.66 26.44 7.23
CA ARG A 249 8.40 25.71 8.27
C ARG A 249 7.50 25.52 9.47
N CYS A 250 7.38 24.29 9.93
CA CYS A 250 6.55 23.95 11.07
C CYS A 250 7.43 23.55 12.26
N TRP A 251 7.20 24.22 13.37
CA TRP A 251 7.72 23.85 14.68
C TRP A 251 6.56 23.40 15.55
N PHE A 252 6.75 22.34 16.29
CA PHE A 252 5.76 21.85 17.23
C PHE A 252 6.25 22.12 18.65
N LEU A 253 5.49 22.97 19.37
CA LEU A 253 5.70 23.21 20.78
C LEU A 253 5.02 22.08 21.55
N LEU A 254 5.82 21.22 22.15
CA LEU A 254 5.32 20.11 22.95
C LEU A 254 4.94 20.60 24.34
N THR A 255 3.74 20.24 24.75
CA THR A 255 3.22 20.55 26.07
C THR A 255 2.99 19.29 26.89
N ASP A 256 3.22 19.40 28.19
CA ASP A 256 2.87 18.42 29.19
C ASP A 256 2.09 19.14 30.29
N ALA A 257 0.90 18.64 30.60
CA ALA A 257 -0.04 19.28 31.53
C ALA A 257 -0.24 20.79 31.29
N GLY A 258 -0.25 21.20 29.99
CA GLY A 258 -0.44 22.60 29.58
C GLY A 258 0.81 23.49 29.63
N SER A 259 1.94 22.98 30.11
CA SER A 259 3.21 23.73 30.17
C SER A 259 4.11 23.37 29.01
N PRO A 260 4.74 24.36 28.32
CA PRO A 260 5.66 24.10 27.22
C PRO A 260 6.95 23.43 27.76
N ARG A 261 7.33 22.27 27.15
CA ARG A 261 8.52 21.50 27.55
C ARG A 261 9.60 21.42 26.51
N ALA A 262 9.22 21.33 25.26
CA ALA A 262 10.17 21.08 24.18
C ALA A 262 9.65 21.60 22.83
N LEU A 263 10.57 21.77 21.89
CA LEU A 263 10.28 22.08 20.50
C LEU A 263 10.77 20.92 19.62
N VAL A 264 9.94 20.52 18.66
CA VAL A 264 10.28 19.57 17.59
C VAL A 264 10.17 20.27 16.25
N ASP A 265 11.19 20.16 15.43
CA ASP A 265 11.17 20.68 14.08
C ASP A 265 10.60 19.62 13.08
N GLU A 266 10.14 20.11 11.96
CA GLU A 266 9.63 19.25 10.88
C GLU A 266 10.65 18.22 10.39
N ASN A 267 11.96 18.58 10.36
CA ASN A 267 13.01 17.69 9.90
C ASN A 267 13.16 16.45 10.80
N SER A 268 13.02 16.63 12.11
CA SER A 268 13.04 15.51 13.07
C SER A 268 11.90 14.51 12.80
N ILE A 269 10.69 15.01 12.50
CA ILE A 269 9.55 14.19 12.14
C ILE A 269 9.78 13.46 10.81
N LEU A 270 10.23 14.19 9.78
CA LEU A 270 10.44 13.62 8.44
C LEU A 270 11.55 12.57 8.44
N ARG A 271 12.68 12.84 9.11
CA ARG A 271 13.79 11.87 9.23
C ARG A 271 13.34 10.61 9.95
N HIS A 272 12.67 10.73 11.10
CA HIS A 272 12.16 9.58 11.82
C HIS A 272 11.32 8.65 10.91
N LEU A 273 10.42 9.22 10.11
CA LEU A 273 9.55 8.44 9.21
C LEU A 273 10.29 7.89 7.97
N ILE A 274 11.25 8.65 7.41
CA ILE A 274 12.07 8.22 6.26
C ILE A 274 12.99 7.08 6.67
N ASP A 275 13.59 7.15 7.85
CA ASP A 275 14.50 6.15 8.41
C ASP A 275 13.77 4.87 8.88
N GLY A 276 12.44 4.83 8.74
CA GLY A 276 11.61 3.65 9.06
C GLY A 276 11.11 3.61 10.49
N GLY A 277 11.17 4.73 11.22
CA GLY A 277 10.58 4.83 12.56
C GLY A 277 9.07 4.63 12.56
N ALA A 278 8.53 4.20 13.70
CA ALA A 278 7.11 3.90 13.85
C ALA A 278 6.26 5.17 13.72
N PRO A 279 5.22 5.18 12.87
CA PRO A 279 4.31 6.33 12.73
C PRO A 279 3.50 6.63 13.98
N GLU A 280 3.29 5.62 14.81
CA GLU A 280 2.57 5.67 16.10
C GLU A 280 3.44 6.19 17.25
N ALA A 281 4.77 6.28 17.05
CA ALA A 281 5.69 6.87 18.03
C ALA A 281 5.23 8.27 18.41
N THR A 282 5.44 8.65 19.65
CA THR A 282 5.02 9.98 20.14
C THR A 282 6.04 11.05 19.79
N LEU A 283 5.60 12.30 19.68
CA LEU A 283 6.51 13.44 19.42
C LEU A 283 7.54 13.61 20.55
N GLY A 284 7.21 13.20 21.76
CA GLY A 284 8.12 13.26 22.92
C GLY A 284 9.28 12.26 22.84
N GLU A 285 9.18 11.22 22.02
CA GLU A 285 10.24 10.21 21.79
C GLU A 285 11.25 10.66 20.73
N LEU A 286 10.94 11.70 19.96
CA LEU A 286 11.83 12.24 18.94
C LEU A 286 12.97 13.05 19.56
N LYS A 287 13.96 13.38 18.72
CA LYS A 287 15.00 14.33 19.10
C LYS A 287 14.36 15.72 19.27
N VAL A 288 14.26 16.18 20.50
CA VAL A 288 13.58 17.42 20.87
C VAL A 288 14.57 18.48 21.39
N TYR A 289 14.28 19.74 21.11
CA TYR A 289 14.94 20.88 21.75
C TYR A 289 14.22 21.16 23.07
N ARG A 290 14.79 20.71 24.20
CA ARG A 290 14.19 20.95 25.51
C ARG A 290 14.22 22.44 25.85
N LEU A 291 13.09 22.99 26.25
CA LEU A 291 13.00 24.34 26.77
C LEU A 291 13.44 24.35 28.25
N PRO A 292 14.13 25.39 28.72
CA PRO A 292 14.41 25.53 30.13
C PRO A 292 13.08 25.59 30.91
N PRO A 293 13.01 25.04 32.12
CA PRO A 293 11.82 25.16 32.96
C PRO A 293 11.47 26.64 33.14
N PRO A 294 10.17 26.99 33.17
CA PRO A 294 9.78 28.38 33.41
C PRO A 294 10.44 28.85 34.70
N SER A 295 11.23 29.94 34.61
CA SER A 295 11.84 30.53 35.77
C SER A 295 10.73 30.88 36.75
N ARG A 296 10.79 30.35 37.96
CA ARG A 296 9.96 30.83 39.09
C ARG A 296 10.41 32.25 39.49
N SER A 297 10.40 33.17 38.56
CA SER A 297 10.59 34.59 38.88
C SER A 297 9.20 35.14 39.21
N GLY A 298 8.99 35.29 40.46
CA GLY A 298 8.28 36.26 41.20
C GLY A 298 7.16 37.03 40.53
N ALA A 299 5.96 36.80 41.01
CA ALA A 299 4.99 37.86 41.13
C ALA A 299 5.63 39.02 41.91
N SER A 300 6.34 39.91 41.20
CA SER A 300 6.61 41.27 41.67
C SER A 300 5.92 42.17 40.66
N GLY A 301 4.83 42.78 41.12
CA GLY A 301 4.04 43.74 40.40
C GLY A 301 4.86 44.80 39.71
N VAL A 302 4.49 45.10 38.49
CA VAL A 302 4.69 46.42 37.90
C VAL A 302 3.31 46.99 37.71
N SER A 303 2.86 47.78 38.69
CA SER A 303 1.88 48.84 38.50
C SER A 303 2.53 49.89 37.61
N ILE A 304 1.98 50.17 36.46
CA ILE A 304 1.85 51.52 35.87
C ILE A 304 0.60 51.49 35.01
#